data_c335e52678ef9aea5e38496129ccdadd
#
_entry.id   c335e52678ef9aea5e38496129ccdadd
#
_cell.length_a   1.000
_cell.length_b   1.000
_cell.length_c   1.000
_cell.angle_alpha   90.00
_cell.angle_beta   90.00
_cell.angle_gamma   90.00
#
_symmetry.space_group_name_H-M   'P 1'
#
loop_
_entity.id
_entity.type
_entity.pdbx_description
1 polymer ?
#
loop_
_entity_poly.entity_id
_entity_poly.type
_entity_poly.pdbx_seq_one_letter_code
_entity_poly.pdbx_strand_id
1 'polypeptide(L)'
;MGINRLALAPDGSGFVYSGMDATGAARLMLRPFGQLRATPLAGTEGGTSPSFSPDGTRIAFQGAGPFAVRVVAINGAPAITLEERGVTGGGVAWSSDDWIYFDAGGSLDRIRGGGGSREVVVALDSVAGEVGFAWPEPLPNGKGLIYRSRRAGETTQSYVIKAVDFRTGGSKTLVPGLIARYTPTGHLLYVTAEGVLL
;
A
#
# COMPACT_ATOMS: atom_id res chain seq x y z
N MET A 1 13.74 -0.43 7.29
CA MET A 1 12.46 -1.09 7.71
C MET A 1 11.35 -0.06 7.59
N GLY A 2 10.60 -0.03 6.51
CA GLY A 2 9.55 0.94 6.28
C GLY A 2 8.23 0.22 6.02
N ILE A 3 7.52 -0.15 7.07
CA ILE A 3 6.17 -0.67 6.95
C ILE A 3 5.23 0.54 7.04
N ASN A 4 4.37 0.75 6.04
CA ASN A 4 3.30 1.73 6.16
C ASN A 4 2.34 1.22 7.26
N ARG A 5 2.32 1.90 8.39
CA ARG A 5 1.56 1.46 9.56
C ARG A 5 0.29 2.26 9.80
N LEU A 6 0.00 3.25 8.95
CA LEU A 6 -1.11 4.17 9.15
C LEU A 6 -1.74 4.54 7.82
N ALA A 7 -3.08 4.62 7.78
CA ALA A 7 -3.87 5.23 6.71
C ALA A 7 -4.94 6.15 7.31
N LEU A 8 -5.16 7.31 6.68
CA LEU A 8 -6.22 8.25 7.03
C LEU A 8 -7.52 7.85 6.32
N ALA A 9 -8.64 8.03 6.99
CA ALA A 9 -9.94 7.87 6.38
C ALA A 9 -10.16 8.93 5.30
N PRO A 10 -10.77 8.60 4.14
CA PRO A 10 -10.95 9.54 3.02
C PRO A 10 -11.75 10.80 3.39
N ASP A 11 -12.69 10.67 4.33
CA ASP A 11 -13.53 11.75 4.84
C ASP A 11 -12.89 12.57 5.98
N GLY A 12 -11.66 12.21 6.40
CA GLY A 12 -10.97 12.84 7.52
C GLY A 12 -11.53 12.51 8.89
N SER A 13 -12.40 11.51 9.03
CA SER A 13 -13.05 11.16 10.31
C SER A 13 -12.13 10.43 11.30
N GLY A 14 -11.01 9.87 10.84
CA GLY A 14 -10.11 9.09 11.68
C GLY A 14 -8.97 8.45 10.90
N PHE A 15 -8.37 7.43 11.48
CA PHE A 15 -7.29 6.66 10.86
C PHE A 15 -7.27 5.21 11.34
N VAL A 16 -6.65 4.36 10.55
CA VAL A 16 -6.32 2.97 10.90
C VAL A 16 -4.80 2.81 10.98
N TYR A 17 -4.32 2.02 11.93
CA TYR A 17 -2.89 1.75 12.10
C TYR A 17 -2.63 0.33 12.57
N SER A 18 -1.42 -0.18 12.34
CA SER A 18 -0.95 -1.43 12.92
C SER A 18 -0.50 -1.20 14.35
N GLY A 19 -1.16 -1.85 15.30
CA GLY A 19 -0.91 -1.69 16.74
C GLY A 19 -1.11 -2.99 17.50
N MET A 20 -1.05 -2.90 18.83
CA MET A 20 -1.36 -4.02 19.74
C MET A 20 -2.73 -3.79 20.36
N ASP A 21 -3.53 -4.84 20.45
CA ASP A 21 -4.77 -4.83 21.24
C ASP A 21 -4.50 -5.02 22.75
N ALA A 22 -5.55 -5.02 23.56
CA ALA A 22 -5.44 -5.18 25.01
C ALA A 22 -4.85 -6.53 25.45
N THR A 23 -4.82 -7.53 24.58
CA THR A 23 -4.22 -8.85 24.83
C THR A 23 -2.75 -8.93 24.43
N GLY A 24 -2.22 -7.86 23.79
CA GLY A 24 -0.88 -7.83 23.22
C GLY A 24 -0.80 -8.45 21.82
N ALA A 25 -1.92 -8.77 21.19
CA ALA A 25 -1.94 -9.26 19.82
C ALA A 25 -1.83 -8.11 18.82
N ALA A 26 -0.94 -8.26 17.83
CA ALA A 26 -0.80 -7.29 16.74
C ALA A 26 -2.05 -7.31 15.85
N ARG A 27 -2.67 -6.15 15.60
CA ARG A 27 -3.88 -5.98 14.78
C ARG A 27 -3.93 -4.63 14.11
N LEU A 28 -4.84 -4.47 13.18
CA LEU A 28 -5.26 -3.15 12.73
C LEU A 28 -6.18 -2.53 13.79
N MET A 29 -5.85 -1.29 14.17
CA MET A 29 -6.56 -0.49 15.16
C MET A 29 -7.22 0.69 14.45
N LEU A 30 -8.53 0.79 14.53
CA LEU A 30 -9.32 1.93 14.00
C LEU A 30 -9.51 2.98 15.09
N ARG A 31 -9.13 4.23 14.80
CA ARG A 31 -9.30 5.35 15.73
C ARG A 31 -10.00 6.53 15.06
N PRO A 32 -11.28 6.77 15.35
CA PRO A 32 -11.96 8.03 15.01
C PRO A 32 -11.32 9.21 15.76
N PHE A 33 -11.19 10.38 15.11
CA PHE A 33 -10.58 11.57 15.76
C PHE A 33 -11.34 12.05 16.99
N GLY A 34 -12.67 11.88 17.02
CA GLY A 34 -13.51 12.22 18.18
C GLY A 34 -13.39 11.25 19.37
N GLN A 35 -12.59 10.17 19.27
CA GLN A 35 -12.46 9.16 20.32
C GLN A 35 -11.02 9.09 20.85
N LEU A 36 -10.87 8.92 22.16
CA LEU A 36 -9.55 8.75 22.79
C LEU A 36 -8.97 7.34 22.60
N ARG A 37 -9.84 6.34 22.42
CA ARG A 37 -9.45 4.94 22.29
C ARG A 37 -9.61 4.44 20.87
N ALA A 38 -8.67 3.61 20.44
CA ALA A 38 -8.78 2.85 19.19
C ALA A 38 -9.50 1.52 19.45
N THR A 39 -10.22 1.05 18.43
CA THR A 39 -10.90 -0.25 18.46
C THR A 39 -10.14 -1.23 17.57
N PRO A 40 -9.80 -2.44 18.06
CA PRO A 40 -9.19 -3.46 17.22
C PRO A 40 -10.20 -3.98 16.18
N LEU A 41 -9.76 -4.15 14.95
CA LEU A 41 -10.56 -4.75 13.88
C LEU A 41 -10.39 -6.27 13.92
N ALA A 42 -11.51 -6.99 14.04
CA ALA A 42 -11.52 -8.45 14.06
C ALA A 42 -11.03 -9.02 12.71
N GLY A 43 -10.30 -10.13 12.74
CA GLY A 43 -9.78 -10.80 11.55
C GLY A 43 -8.57 -10.09 10.90
N THR A 44 -7.94 -9.15 11.61
CA THR A 44 -6.76 -8.41 11.12
C THR A 44 -5.49 -8.75 11.89
N GLU A 45 -5.41 -9.95 12.48
CA GLU A 45 -4.26 -10.42 13.24
C GLU A 45 -2.98 -10.33 12.39
N GLY A 46 -1.95 -9.67 12.93
CA GLY A 46 -0.68 -9.42 12.24
C GLY A 46 -0.78 -8.54 11.00
N GLY A 47 -1.93 -7.88 10.79
CA GLY A 47 -2.18 -7.01 9.64
C GLY A 47 -1.26 -5.79 9.58
N THR A 48 -0.77 -5.48 8.39
CA THR A 48 0.12 -4.34 8.13
C THR A 48 -0.30 -3.61 6.85
N SER A 49 0.29 -2.43 6.62
CA SER A 49 0.10 -1.63 5.41
C SER A 49 -1.37 -1.38 5.06
N PRO A 50 -2.18 -0.83 5.99
CA PRO A 50 -3.59 -0.58 5.73
C PRO A 50 -3.78 0.51 4.67
N SER A 51 -4.88 0.38 3.90
CA SER A 51 -5.36 1.39 2.96
C SER A 51 -6.88 1.39 2.95
N PHE A 52 -7.52 2.55 3.12
CA PHE A 52 -8.98 2.65 3.05
C PHE A 52 -9.50 2.47 1.62
N SER A 53 -10.69 1.89 1.50
CA SER A 53 -11.49 2.00 0.29
C SER A 53 -11.91 3.45 0.03
N PRO A 54 -12.21 3.82 -1.22
CA PRO A 54 -12.60 5.21 -1.56
C PRO A 54 -13.82 5.73 -0.78
N ASP A 55 -14.75 4.83 -0.46
CA ASP A 55 -15.96 5.13 0.33
C ASP A 55 -15.73 5.11 1.85
N GLY A 56 -14.51 4.80 2.30
CA GLY A 56 -14.15 4.72 3.72
C GLY A 56 -14.76 3.56 4.51
N THR A 57 -15.49 2.65 3.86
CA THR A 57 -16.23 1.57 4.56
C THR A 57 -15.41 0.30 4.77
N ARG A 58 -14.32 0.13 4.01
CA ARG A 58 -13.45 -1.06 4.05
C ARG A 58 -11.98 -0.67 4.12
N ILE A 59 -11.15 -1.61 4.53
CA ILE A 59 -9.70 -1.47 4.63
C ILE A 59 -9.05 -2.65 3.94
N ALA A 60 -8.22 -2.40 2.93
CA ALA A 60 -7.27 -3.36 2.39
C ALA A 60 -6.02 -3.39 3.26
N PHE A 61 -5.42 -4.55 3.43
CA PHE A 61 -4.21 -4.71 4.23
C PHE A 61 -3.43 -5.95 3.83
N GLN A 62 -2.16 -5.99 4.21
CA GLN A 62 -1.36 -7.21 4.13
C GLN A 62 -1.56 -8.04 5.39
N GLY A 63 -2.02 -9.28 5.22
CA GLY A 63 -2.17 -10.26 6.30
C GLY A 63 -0.81 -10.80 6.77
N ALA A 64 -0.80 -11.41 7.97
CA ALA A 64 0.37 -12.13 8.48
C ALA A 64 0.65 -13.40 7.67
N GLY A 65 1.88 -13.71 7.50
CA GLY A 65 2.59 -14.72 6.74
C GLY A 65 1.93 -16.05 6.41
N PRO A 66 1.89 -16.53 5.14
CA PRO A 66 2.43 -15.82 4.00
C PRO A 66 1.65 -14.54 3.71
N PHE A 67 2.33 -13.51 3.23
CA PHE A 67 1.66 -12.24 2.94
C PHE A 67 0.50 -12.45 1.97
N ALA A 68 -0.65 -11.92 2.33
CA ALA A 68 -1.88 -11.99 1.55
C ALA A 68 -2.49 -10.59 1.43
N VAL A 69 -3.17 -10.30 0.35
CA VAL A 69 -4.04 -9.12 0.25
C VAL A 69 -5.39 -9.47 0.83
N ARG A 70 -5.77 -8.79 1.89
CA ARG A 70 -7.04 -9.00 2.60
C ARG A 70 -7.84 -7.71 2.69
N VAL A 71 -9.13 -7.84 2.83
CA VAL A 71 -10.06 -6.71 3.03
C VAL A 71 -10.93 -6.98 4.23
N VAL A 72 -11.11 -5.97 5.09
CA VAL A 72 -12.02 -6.00 6.23
C VAL A 72 -12.96 -4.80 6.17
N ALA A 73 -14.22 -4.98 6.53
CA ALA A 73 -15.16 -3.87 6.71
C ALA A 73 -14.96 -3.23 8.10
N ILE A 74 -15.07 -1.90 8.17
CA ILE A 74 -14.90 -1.16 9.44
C ILE A 74 -16.04 -1.43 10.45
N ASN A 75 -17.16 -1.98 10.00
CA ASN A 75 -18.32 -2.36 10.84
C ASN A 75 -18.15 -3.71 11.54
N GLY A 76 -17.00 -4.38 11.41
CA GLY A 76 -16.70 -5.65 12.09
C GLY A 76 -17.11 -6.91 11.34
N ALA A 77 -17.52 -6.82 10.08
CA ALA A 77 -17.71 -8.01 9.25
C ALA A 77 -16.37 -8.77 9.07
N PRO A 78 -16.39 -10.11 8.92
CA PRO A 78 -15.17 -10.90 8.78
C PRO A 78 -14.28 -10.43 7.63
N ALA A 79 -12.97 -10.47 7.84
CA ALA A 79 -12.02 -10.19 6.78
C ALA A 79 -12.05 -11.27 5.69
N ILE A 80 -11.99 -10.84 4.43
CA ILE A 80 -11.88 -11.72 3.28
C ILE A 80 -10.48 -11.66 2.68
N THR A 81 -9.99 -12.76 2.16
CA THR A 81 -8.73 -12.82 1.42
C THR A 81 -9.02 -12.68 -0.07
N LEU A 82 -8.34 -11.72 -0.71
CA LEU A 82 -8.46 -11.49 -2.16
C LEU A 82 -7.36 -12.20 -2.93
N GLU A 83 -6.13 -12.23 -2.39
CA GLU A 83 -4.97 -12.84 -3.03
C GLU A 83 -4.01 -13.41 -1.97
N GLU A 84 -3.57 -14.66 -2.15
CA GLU A 84 -2.63 -15.33 -1.23
C GLU A 84 -1.28 -15.63 -1.90
N ARG A 85 -1.19 -15.59 -3.22
CA ARG A 85 -0.04 -16.06 -3.97
C ARG A 85 0.87 -14.91 -4.42
N GLY A 86 2.16 -15.07 -4.15
CA GLY A 86 3.19 -14.16 -4.63
C GLY A 86 3.14 -12.76 -4.03
N VAL A 87 2.33 -12.51 -3.01
CA VAL A 87 2.31 -11.23 -2.31
C VAL A 87 3.55 -11.10 -1.46
N THR A 88 4.21 -9.95 -1.50
CA THR A 88 5.37 -9.64 -0.67
C THR A 88 5.08 -8.46 0.26
N GLY A 89 6.03 -8.14 1.15
CA GLY A 89 5.86 -7.08 2.16
C GLY A 89 5.92 -5.63 1.62
N GLY A 90 5.70 -5.41 0.31
CA GLY A 90 5.86 -4.11 -0.34
C GLY A 90 4.70 -3.12 -0.17
N GLY A 91 3.69 -3.44 0.62
CA GLY A 91 2.53 -2.58 0.88
C GLY A 91 1.35 -2.80 -0.06
N VAL A 92 0.19 -2.24 0.33
CA VAL A 92 -1.01 -2.19 -0.50
C VAL A 92 -1.52 -0.75 -0.60
N ALA A 93 -2.21 -0.43 -1.69
CA ALA A 93 -2.88 0.85 -1.86
C ALA A 93 -4.20 0.68 -2.62
N TRP A 94 -5.28 1.25 -2.09
CA TRP A 94 -6.60 1.23 -2.71
C TRP A 94 -6.84 2.53 -3.45
N SER A 95 -7.12 2.45 -4.74
CA SER A 95 -7.36 3.62 -5.59
C SER A 95 -8.84 4.01 -5.65
N SER A 96 -9.10 5.23 -6.12
CA SER A 96 -10.45 5.78 -6.23
C SER A 96 -11.36 5.05 -7.23
N ASP A 97 -10.79 4.27 -8.13
CA ASP A 97 -11.49 3.45 -9.13
C ASP A 97 -11.62 1.96 -8.72
N ASP A 98 -11.52 1.68 -7.41
CA ASP A 98 -11.70 0.37 -6.76
C ASP A 98 -10.65 -0.69 -7.12
N TRP A 99 -9.44 -0.29 -7.53
CA TRP A 99 -8.31 -1.19 -7.63
C TRP A 99 -7.44 -1.17 -6.37
N ILE A 100 -7.03 -2.34 -5.92
CA ILE A 100 -6.03 -2.53 -4.87
C ILE A 100 -4.73 -2.95 -5.53
N TYR A 101 -3.70 -2.12 -5.39
CA TYR A 101 -2.35 -2.36 -5.91
C TYR A 101 -1.47 -2.97 -4.83
N PHE A 102 -0.60 -3.90 -5.22
CA PHE A 102 0.31 -4.59 -4.29
C PHE A 102 1.55 -5.12 -5.00
N ASP A 103 2.61 -5.35 -4.23
CA ASP A 103 3.83 -6.01 -4.70
C ASP A 103 3.62 -7.53 -4.72
N ALA A 104 3.83 -8.14 -5.88
CA ALA A 104 3.67 -9.57 -6.15
C ALA A 104 5.03 -10.29 -6.32
N GLY A 105 6.13 -9.69 -5.84
CA GLY A 105 7.47 -10.28 -5.83
C GLY A 105 8.22 -10.18 -7.16
N GLY A 106 7.55 -10.29 -8.29
CA GLY A 106 8.11 -10.13 -9.64
C GLY A 106 7.43 -9.03 -10.44
N SER A 107 6.43 -8.40 -9.86
CA SER A 107 5.61 -7.36 -10.50
C SER A 107 4.91 -6.50 -9.44
N LEU A 108 4.40 -5.36 -9.87
CA LEU A 108 3.28 -4.70 -9.19
C LEU A 108 2.00 -5.15 -9.88
N ASP A 109 1.08 -5.65 -9.09
CA ASP A 109 -0.18 -6.17 -9.55
C ASP A 109 -1.34 -5.39 -8.96
N ARG A 110 -2.54 -5.61 -9.50
CA ARG A 110 -3.78 -5.07 -8.97
C ARG A 110 -4.89 -6.10 -8.97
N ILE A 111 -5.82 -5.94 -8.05
CA ILE A 111 -7.06 -6.73 -7.95
C ILE A 111 -8.22 -5.79 -7.59
N ARG A 112 -9.44 -6.10 -7.98
CA ARG A 112 -10.61 -5.32 -7.56
C ARG A 112 -10.90 -5.47 -6.07
N GLY A 113 -11.41 -4.41 -5.44
CA GLY A 113 -11.78 -4.45 -4.01
C GLY A 113 -12.90 -5.43 -3.67
N GLY A 114 -13.64 -5.92 -4.67
CA GLY A 114 -14.59 -7.02 -4.57
C GLY A 114 -13.99 -8.40 -4.89
N GLY A 115 -12.71 -8.50 -5.24
CA GLY A 115 -12.06 -9.72 -5.71
C GLY A 115 -12.11 -9.87 -7.24
N GLY A 116 -11.72 -11.04 -7.73
CA GLY A 116 -11.66 -11.36 -9.15
C GLY A 116 -10.24 -11.69 -9.62
N SER A 117 -9.98 -11.55 -10.91
CA SER A 117 -8.67 -11.85 -11.48
C SER A 117 -7.63 -10.78 -11.14
N ARG A 118 -6.45 -11.22 -10.80
CA ARG A 118 -5.26 -10.40 -10.63
C ARG A 118 -4.71 -9.97 -11.99
N GLU A 119 -4.28 -8.73 -12.11
CA GLU A 119 -3.68 -8.15 -13.30
C GLU A 119 -2.29 -7.57 -12.99
N VAL A 120 -1.31 -7.87 -13.87
CA VAL A 120 0.02 -7.25 -13.81
C VAL A 120 -0.04 -5.83 -14.33
N VAL A 121 0.48 -4.89 -13.56
CA VAL A 121 0.55 -3.45 -13.90
C VAL A 121 1.94 -3.06 -14.34
N VAL A 122 2.98 -3.50 -13.61
CA VAL A 122 4.39 -3.26 -13.91
C VAL A 122 5.14 -4.54 -13.68
N ALA A 123 5.80 -5.09 -14.68
CA ALA A 123 6.73 -6.18 -14.55
C ALA A 123 8.14 -5.67 -14.20
N LEU A 124 8.93 -6.48 -13.48
CA LEU A 124 10.34 -6.16 -13.24
C LEU A 124 11.13 -6.10 -14.56
N ASP A 125 11.90 -5.04 -14.72
CA ASP A 125 12.92 -4.97 -15.75
C ASP A 125 14.20 -5.64 -15.25
N SER A 126 14.31 -6.96 -15.46
CA SER A 126 15.48 -7.74 -15.05
C SER A 126 16.73 -7.35 -15.83
N VAL A 127 16.60 -6.81 -17.06
CA VAL A 127 17.73 -6.32 -17.86
C VAL A 127 18.29 -5.05 -17.23
N ALA A 128 17.44 -4.17 -16.71
CA ALA A 128 17.86 -3.01 -15.92
C ALA A 128 18.26 -3.38 -14.47
N GLY A 129 18.22 -4.67 -14.11
CA GLY A 129 18.62 -5.17 -12.78
C GLY A 129 17.58 -4.93 -11.68
N GLU A 130 16.33 -4.65 -12.01
CA GLU A 130 15.28 -4.51 -10.99
C GLU A 130 15.00 -5.85 -10.30
N VAL A 131 14.85 -5.81 -8.98
CA VAL A 131 14.64 -7.01 -8.14
C VAL A 131 13.46 -6.87 -7.18
N GLY A 132 12.75 -5.75 -7.19
CA GLY A 132 11.57 -5.59 -6.34
C GLY A 132 10.99 -4.19 -6.38
N PHE A 133 9.72 -4.14 -6.04
CA PHE A 133 8.93 -2.93 -5.92
C PHE A 133 8.39 -2.77 -4.50
N ALA A 134 7.93 -1.59 -4.14
CA ALA A 134 7.18 -1.37 -2.91
C ALA A 134 6.43 -0.03 -2.95
N TRP A 135 5.51 0.13 -2.01
CA TRP A 135 4.79 1.35 -1.70
C TRP A 135 4.08 1.93 -2.92
N PRO A 136 3.18 1.12 -3.55
CA PRO A 136 2.35 1.63 -4.61
C PRO A 136 1.52 2.82 -4.12
N GLU A 137 1.45 3.86 -4.92
CA GLU A 137 0.66 5.06 -4.68
C GLU A 137 -0.12 5.38 -5.96
N PRO A 138 -1.41 5.03 -6.04
CA PRO A 138 -2.23 5.31 -7.20
C PRO A 138 -2.37 6.82 -7.45
N LEU A 139 -2.19 7.23 -8.70
CA LEU A 139 -2.47 8.59 -9.12
C LEU A 139 -3.99 8.81 -9.26
N PRO A 140 -4.48 10.03 -8.99
CA PRO A 140 -5.88 10.37 -9.19
C PRO A 140 -6.36 10.04 -10.61
N ASN A 141 -7.63 9.66 -10.73
CA ASN A 141 -8.30 9.33 -12.00
C ASN A 141 -7.76 8.08 -12.72
N GLY A 142 -7.08 7.18 -12.00
CA GLY A 142 -6.61 5.92 -12.58
C GLY A 142 -5.58 6.06 -13.70
N LYS A 143 -4.85 7.20 -13.77
CA LYS A 143 -3.92 7.49 -14.88
C LYS A 143 -2.56 6.84 -14.75
N GLY A 144 -2.19 6.41 -13.55
CA GLY A 144 -0.88 5.83 -13.30
C GLY A 144 -0.66 5.46 -11.85
N LEU A 145 0.56 5.05 -11.57
CA LEU A 145 1.00 4.60 -10.27
C LEU A 145 2.39 5.15 -9.97
N ILE A 146 2.60 5.65 -8.77
CA ILE A 146 3.93 5.93 -8.22
C ILE A 146 4.35 4.73 -7.38
N TYR A 147 5.61 4.37 -7.42
CA TYR A 147 6.13 3.24 -6.65
C TYR A 147 7.63 3.36 -6.41
N ARG A 148 8.11 2.68 -5.39
CA ARG A 148 9.54 2.51 -5.17
C ARG A 148 10.05 1.33 -5.97
N SER A 149 11.18 1.49 -6.67
CA SER A 149 11.94 0.42 -7.33
C SER A 149 13.27 0.21 -6.62
N ARG A 150 13.72 -1.04 -6.61
CA ARG A 150 15.00 -1.49 -6.06
C ARG A 150 15.73 -2.35 -7.08
N ARG A 151 17.04 -2.16 -7.20
CA ARG A 151 17.94 -2.99 -8.02
C ARG A 151 18.78 -3.93 -7.18
N ALA A 152 19.32 -4.97 -7.82
CA ALA A 152 20.21 -5.93 -7.18
C ALA A 152 21.49 -5.24 -6.66
N GLY A 153 21.92 -5.61 -5.46
CA GLY A 153 23.12 -5.05 -4.83
C GLY A 153 22.97 -3.63 -4.27
N GLU A 154 21.81 -2.98 -4.46
CA GLU A 154 21.58 -1.63 -3.94
C GLU A 154 21.25 -1.63 -2.45
N THR A 155 21.72 -0.58 -1.76
CA THR A 155 21.33 -0.23 -0.40
C THR A 155 20.07 0.67 -0.42
N THR A 156 19.53 0.98 0.75
CA THR A 156 18.40 1.92 0.87
C THR A 156 18.69 3.30 0.29
N GLN A 157 19.97 3.71 0.22
CA GLN A 157 20.38 4.98 -0.36
C GLN A 157 20.23 5.05 -1.90
N SER A 158 20.13 3.90 -2.56
CA SER A 158 20.02 3.82 -4.02
C SER A 158 18.58 3.57 -4.49
N TYR A 159 17.59 3.49 -3.58
CA TYR A 159 16.21 3.30 -3.96
C TYR A 159 15.67 4.51 -4.71
N VAL A 160 14.84 4.27 -5.71
CA VAL A 160 14.26 5.33 -6.53
C VAL A 160 12.72 5.25 -6.53
N ILE A 161 12.11 6.41 -6.58
CA ILE A 161 10.68 6.56 -6.84
C ILE A 161 10.49 6.64 -8.36
N LYS A 162 9.62 5.78 -8.87
CA LYS A 162 9.24 5.75 -10.29
C LYS A 162 7.75 6.00 -10.43
N ALA A 163 7.34 6.44 -11.60
CA ALA A 163 5.94 6.50 -11.99
C ALA A 163 5.73 5.72 -13.29
N VAL A 164 4.58 5.06 -13.40
CA VAL A 164 4.10 4.45 -14.64
C VAL A 164 2.84 5.17 -15.12
N ASP A 165 2.78 5.45 -16.43
CA ASP A 165 1.58 5.96 -17.12
C ASP A 165 0.82 4.76 -17.70
N PHE A 166 -0.40 4.50 -17.22
CA PHE A 166 -1.21 3.35 -17.65
C PHE A 166 -1.64 3.43 -19.11
N ARG A 167 -1.67 4.62 -19.71
CA ARG A 167 -2.01 4.78 -21.12
C ARG A 167 -0.89 4.30 -22.05
N THR A 168 0.37 4.48 -21.65
CA THR A 168 1.53 4.14 -22.49
C THR A 168 2.25 2.89 -21.99
N GLY A 169 2.05 2.48 -20.75
CA GLY A 169 2.82 1.46 -20.05
C GLY A 169 4.25 1.90 -19.70
N GLY A 170 4.64 3.13 -20.09
CA GLY A 170 5.99 3.64 -19.86
C GLY A 170 6.25 4.03 -18.41
N SER A 171 7.40 3.58 -17.86
CA SER A 171 7.85 3.97 -16.52
C SER A 171 8.97 5.00 -16.58
N LYS A 172 8.94 5.97 -15.64
CA LYS A 172 9.94 7.03 -15.50
C LYS A 172 10.43 7.12 -14.07
N THR A 173 11.73 7.23 -13.87
CA THR A 173 12.32 7.59 -12.57
C THR A 173 12.04 9.07 -12.29
N LEU A 174 11.52 9.35 -11.10
CA LEU A 174 11.23 10.70 -10.63
C LEU A 174 12.35 11.25 -9.76
N VAL A 175 12.58 10.61 -8.61
CA VAL A 175 13.57 11.06 -7.60
C VAL A 175 14.17 9.86 -6.87
N PRO A 176 15.38 9.97 -6.30
CA PRO A 176 15.86 9.04 -5.25
C PRO A 176 14.96 9.16 -4.00
N GLY A 177 14.59 8.04 -3.38
CA GLY A 177 13.75 8.08 -2.17
C GLY A 177 13.22 6.73 -1.72
N LEU A 178 12.71 6.72 -0.50
CA LEU A 178 12.22 5.52 0.19
C LEU A 178 10.73 5.29 0.02
N ILE A 179 9.96 6.37 0.03
CA ILE A 179 8.51 6.37 -0.11
C ILE A 179 8.07 7.72 -0.69
N ALA A 180 7.00 7.73 -1.45
CA ALA A 180 6.38 8.96 -1.94
C ALA A 180 4.87 8.94 -1.79
N ARG A 181 4.26 10.11 -1.74
CA ARG A 181 2.82 10.36 -1.73
C ARG A 181 2.48 11.48 -2.69
N TYR A 182 1.45 11.29 -3.47
CA TYR A 182 0.90 12.32 -4.32
C TYR A 182 -0.16 13.12 -3.55
N THR A 183 -0.08 14.44 -3.61
CA THR A 183 -1.06 15.32 -2.96
C THR A 183 -2.12 15.80 -3.96
N PRO A 184 -3.36 16.10 -3.50
CA PRO A 184 -4.39 16.66 -4.38
C PRO A 184 -4.00 18.01 -5.03
N THR A 185 -3.03 18.70 -4.44
CA THR A 185 -2.49 19.97 -4.97
C THR A 185 -1.47 19.79 -6.10
N GLY A 186 -1.20 18.54 -6.51
CA GLY A 186 -0.28 18.24 -7.61
C GLY A 186 1.19 18.09 -7.22
N HIS A 187 1.50 18.06 -5.93
CA HIS A 187 2.86 17.89 -5.43
C HIS A 187 3.17 16.43 -5.10
N LEU A 188 4.45 16.08 -5.22
CA LEU A 188 5.00 14.82 -4.75
C LEU A 188 5.72 15.09 -3.42
N LEU A 189 5.20 14.51 -2.33
CA LEU A 189 5.92 14.44 -1.07
C LEU A 189 6.71 13.13 -1.04
N TYR A 190 8.00 13.19 -0.72
CA TYR A 190 8.82 11.99 -0.64
C TYR A 190 9.85 12.05 0.49
N VAL A 191 10.26 10.88 0.96
CA VAL A 191 11.27 10.74 2.01
C VAL A 191 12.56 10.25 1.37
N THR A 192 13.66 10.98 1.60
CA THR A 192 15.00 10.61 1.13
C THR A 192 15.59 9.45 1.94
N ALA A 193 16.72 8.90 1.51
CA ALA A 193 17.43 7.84 2.24
C ALA A 193 17.89 8.30 3.64
N GLU A 194 18.16 9.60 3.81
CA GLU A 194 18.57 10.23 5.07
C GLU A 194 17.37 10.50 6.00
N GLY A 195 16.15 10.21 5.56
CA GLY A 195 14.93 10.42 6.35
C GLY A 195 14.36 11.84 6.27
N VAL A 196 14.81 12.65 5.31
CA VAL A 196 14.28 14.00 5.11
C VAL A 196 13.01 13.94 4.27
N LEU A 197 11.93 14.60 4.72
CA LEU A 197 10.70 14.80 3.95
C LEU A 197 10.83 16.04 3.08
N LEU A 198 10.60 15.90 1.80
CA LEU A 198 10.64 16.95 0.78
C LEU A 198 9.36 16.99 -0.03
#